data_92c21ea85964a050c0605892a203ab92
#
_entry.id   92c21ea85964a050c0605892a203ab92
#
_cell.length_a   1.000
_cell.length_b   1.000
_cell.length_c   1.000
_cell.angle_alpha   90.00
_cell.angle_beta   90.00
_cell.angle_gamma   90.00
#
_symmetry.space_group_name_H-M   'P 1'
#
loop_
_entity.id
_entity.type
_entity.pdbx_description
1 polymer ?
#
loop_
_entity_poly.entity_id
_entity_poly.type
_entity_poly.pdbx_seq_one_letter_code
_entity_poly.pdbx_strand_id
1 'polypeptide(L)'
;MRQAVRDVNLQVAQDLENQVVNLLGDDVKGALADRGNVAKWVSQAVDAYLAGGEKGIEVELGGKAAEWAGELRAQLRAKAADGVRVEGSPAFPEGFTIRLAGGRVEQCFTAEAVTDALARLLRPQIAELLKKA
;
A
#
# COMPACT_ATOMS: atom_id res chain seq x y z
N MET A 1 2.01 42.79 10.49
CA MET A 1 1.09 42.02 11.32
C MET A 1 0.33 40.93 10.58
N ARG A 2 -0.31 41.25 9.45
CA ARG A 2 -1.04 40.26 8.66
C ARG A 2 -0.15 39.15 8.14
N GLN A 3 1.08 39.47 7.76
CA GLN A 3 2.02 38.50 7.23
C GLN A 3 2.47 37.50 8.30
N ALA A 4 2.72 37.96 9.53
CA ALA A 4 3.12 37.11 10.63
C ALA A 4 1.99 36.12 11.00
N VAL A 5 0.72 36.59 11.01
CA VAL A 5 -0.43 35.72 11.27
C VAL A 5 -0.58 34.68 10.16
N ARG A 6 -0.39 35.08 8.92
CA ARG A 6 -0.44 34.17 7.78
C ARG A 6 0.64 33.10 7.87
N ASP A 7 1.87 33.49 8.25
CA ASP A 7 2.97 32.55 8.39
C ASP A 7 2.72 31.52 9.50
N VAL A 8 2.16 31.96 10.63
CA VAL A 8 1.78 31.06 11.73
C VAL A 8 0.69 30.08 11.27
N ASN A 9 -0.33 30.59 10.54
CA ASN A 9 -1.40 29.73 10.04
C ASN A 9 -0.89 28.69 9.06
N LEU A 10 0.06 29.08 8.17
CA LEU A 10 0.69 28.14 7.25
C LEU A 10 1.50 27.08 8.00
N GLN A 11 2.23 27.49 9.04
CA GLN A 11 3.00 26.56 9.87
C GLN A 11 2.11 25.54 10.55
N VAL A 12 1.01 26.01 11.15
CA VAL A 12 0.05 25.13 11.81
C VAL A 12 -0.59 24.17 10.79
N ALA A 13 -0.96 24.68 9.62
CA ALA A 13 -1.56 23.86 8.57
C ALA A 13 -0.60 22.77 8.13
N GLN A 14 0.69 23.09 7.95
CA GLN A 14 1.69 22.09 7.56
C GLN A 14 1.90 21.04 8.63
N ASP A 15 1.93 21.47 9.90
CA ASP A 15 2.08 20.53 11.02
C ASP A 15 0.89 19.58 11.12
N LEU A 16 -0.33 20.10 10.92
CA LEU A 16 -1.53 19.27 10.91
C LEU A 16 -1.53 18.29 9.74
N GLU A 17 -1.16 18.73 8.53
CA GLU A 17 -1.04 17.84 7.38
C GLU A 17 -0.07 16.70 7.68
N ASN A 18 1.09 17.02 8.24
CA ASN A 18 2.11 16.01 8.53
C ASN A 18 1.62 15.02 9.58
N GLN A 19 0.90 15.49 10.60
CA GLN A 19 0.34 14.60 11.61
C GLN A 19 -0.73 13.68 11.04
N VAL A 20 -1.60 14.20 10.19
CA VAL A 20 -2.63 13.38 9.53
C VAL A 20 -1.98 12.32 8.65
N VAL A 21 -0.95 12.67 7.90
CA VAL A 21 -0.22 11.72 7.05
C VAL A 21 0.47 10.65 7.90
N ASN A 22 1.04 11.04 9.05
CA ASN A 22 1.66 10.07 9.96
C ASN A 22 0.63 9.08 10.53
N LEU A 23 -0.55 9.57 10.93
CA LEU A 23 -1.64 8.70 11.38
C LEU A 23 -2.10 7.78 10.27
N LEU A 24 -2.20 8.30 9.06
CA LEU A 24 -2.55 7.50 7.87
C LEU A 24 -1.53 6.38 7.66
N GLY A 25 -0.23 6.69 7.79
CA GLY A 25 0.82 5.69 7.65
C GLY A 25 0.69 4.56 8.66
N ASP A 26 0.34 4.88 9.91
CA ASP A 26 0.12 3.87 10.94
C ASP A 26 -1.10 3.01 10.62
N ASP A 27 -2.18 3.62 10.14
CA ASP A 27 -3.40 2.89 9.74
C ASP A 27 -3.13 1.99 8.53
N VAL A 28 -2.39 2.47 7.56
CA VAL A 28 -2.01 1.67 6.38
C VAL A 28 -1.17 0.47 6.81
N LYS A 29 -0.19 0.68 7.69
CA LYS A 29 0.61 -0.42 8.24
C LYS A 29 -0.26 -1.46 8.93
N GLY A 30 -1.20 -1.01 9.76
CA GLY A 30 -2.13 -1.89 10.45
C GLY A 30 -2.99 -2.69 9.49
N ALA A 31 -3.48 -2.05 8.43
CA ALA A 31 -4.28 -2.71 7.41
C ALA A 31 -3.48 -3.77 6.65
N LEU A 32 -2.21 -3.48 6.33
CA LEU A 32 -1.32 -4.43 5.64
C LEU A 32 -0.77 -5.51 6.56
N ALA A 33 -0.95 -5.38 7.87
CA ALA A 33 -0.63 -6.41 8.86
C ALA A 33 -1.84 -7.26 9.22
N ASP A 34 -2.97 -7.08 8.54
CA ASP A 34 -4.19 -7.85 8.75
C ASP A 34 -4.27 -8.95 7.70
N ARG A 35 -4.34 -10.21 8.15
CA ARG A 35 -4.35 -11.38 7.28
C ARG A 35 -5.50 -11.36 6.28
N GLY A 36 -6.70 -11.05 6.74
CA GLY A 36 -7.89 -11.03 5.90
C GLY A 36 -7.78 -9.99 4.79
N ASN A 37 -7.28 -8.81 5.12
CA ASN A 37 -7.08 -7.73 4.15
C ASN A 37 -6.05 -8.12 3.10
N VAL A 38 -4.90 -8.63 3.52
CA VAL A 38 -3.83 -9.00 2.60
C VAL A 38 -4.28 -10.12 1.67
N ALA A 39 -4.93 -11.15 2.20
CA ALA A 39 -5.44 -12.25 1.40
C ALA A 39 -6.44 -11.77 0.34
N LYS A 40 -7.35 -10.88 0.74
CA LYS A 40 -8.35 -10.30 -0.16
C LYS A 40 -7.70 -9.47 -1.25
N TRP A 41 -6.80 -8.56 -0.88
CA TRP A 41 -6.19 -7.64 -1.84
C TRP A 41 -5.23 -8.35 -2.80
N VAL A 42 -4.44 -9.29 -2.32
CA VAL A 42 -3.56 -10.10 -3.17
C VAL A 42 -4.40 -10.90 -4.17
N SER A 43 -5.48 -11.53 -3.70
CA SER A 43 -6.36 -12.31 -4.57
C SER A 43 -7.01 -11.44 -5.64
N GLN A 44 -7.49 -10.26 -5.27
CA GLN A 44 -8.09 -9.31 -6.23
C GLN A 44 -7.08 -8.86 -7.28
N ALA A 45 -5.87 -8.53 -6.86
CA ALA A 45 -4.82 -8.07 -7.77
C ALA A 45 -4.41 -9.18 -8.74
N VAL A 46 -4.20 -10.39 -8.23
CA VAL A 46 -3.83 -11.55 -9.05
C VAL A 46 -4.93 -11.84 -10.07
N ASP A 47 -6.19 -11.85 -9.63
CA ASP A 47 -7.32 -12.08 -10.53
C ASP A 47 -7.38 -11.04 -11.66
N ALA A 48 -7.13 -9.78 -11.33
CA ALA A 48 -7.14 -8.70 -12.32
C ALA A 48 -6.06 -8.91 -13.38
N TYR A 49 -4.85 -9.30 -12.98
CA TYR A 49 -3.76 -9.55 -13.93
C TYR A 49 -4.02 -10.79 -14.78
N LEU A 50 -4.56 -11.85 -14.19
CA LEU A 50 -4.91 -13.06 -14.94
C LEU A 50 -6.03 -12.79 -15.95
N ALA A 51 -7.03 -12.00 -15.56
CA ALA A 51 -8.09 -11.58 -16.46
C ALA A 51 -7.57 -10.75 -17.64
N GLY A 52 -6.49 -10.01 -17.42
CA GLY A 52 -5.80 -9.24 -18.46
C GLY A 52 -4.89 -10.06 -19.34
N GLY A 53 -4.81 -11.39 -19.15
CA GLY A 53 -3.97 -12.27 -19.96
C GLY A 53 -2.54 -12.42 -19.47
N GLU A 54 -2.20 -11.84 -18.31
CA GLU A 54 -0.86 -11.95 -17.76
C GLU A 54 -0.63 -13.33 -17.17
N LYS A 55 0.62 -13.82 -17.29
CA LYS A 55 1.06 -15.08 -16.72
C LYS A 55 2.40 -14.87 -16.02
N GLY A 56 2.78 -15.80 -15.17
CA GLY A 56 4.03 -15.68 -14.44
C GLY A 56 4.02 -14.57 -13.41
N ILE A 57 2.91 -14.43 -12.68
CA ILE A 57 2.74 -13.42 -11.65
C ILE A 57 3.47 -13.86 -10.37
N GLU A 58 4.28 -12.99 -9.84
CA GLU A 58 5.00 -13.21 -8.60
C GLU A 58 4.52 -12.22 -7.54
N VAL A 59 4.09 -12.76 -6.39
CA VAL A 59 3.66 -11.95 -5.25
C VAL A 59 4.70 -12.06 -4.16
N GLU A 60 5.24 -10.92 -3.72
CA GLU A 60 6.20 -10.86 -2.62
C GLU A 60 5.51 -10.23 -1.41
N LEU A 61 5.51 -10.94 -0.29
CA LEU A 61 4.95 -10.48 0.98
C LEU A 61 6.07 -10.03 1.91
N GLY A 62 5.90 -8.88 2.53
CA GLY A 62 6.91 -8.33 3.45
C GLY A 62 6.36 -8.09 4.84
N GLY A 63 7.28 -7.86 5.79
CA GLY A 63 6.90 -7.59 7.16
C GLY A 63 6.11 -8.72 7.77
N LYS A 64 5.04 -8.38 8.48
CA LYS A 64 4.17 -9.37 9.12
C LYS A 64 3.45 -10.26 8.11
N ALA A 65 3.11 -9.71 6.95
CA ALA A 65 2.43 -10.47 5.89
C ALA A 65 3.24 -11.66 5.39
N ALA A 66 4.56 -11.60 5.50
CA ALA A 66 5.45 -12.69 5.09
C ALA A 66 5.14 -14.00 5.82
N GLU A 67 4.60 -13.93 7.03
CA GLU A 67 4.22 -15.12 7.82
C GLU A 67 3.08 -15.89 7.16
N TRP A 68 2.30 -15.25 6.31
CA TRP A 68 1.11 -15.84 5.68
C TRP A 68 1.36 -16.33 4.25
N ALA A 69 2.61 -16.32 3.80
CA ALA A 69 2.96 -16.73 2.44
C ALA A 69 2.52 -18.15 2.12
N GLY A 70 2.75 -19.08 3.04
CA GLY A 70 2.34 -20.47 2.87
C GLY A 70 0.83 -20.66 2.77
N GLU A 71 0.09 -19.90 3.59
CA GLU A 71 -1.37 -19.92 3.58
C GLU A 71 -1.93 -19.33 2.30
N LEU A 72 -1.36 -18.22 1.83
CA LEU A 72 -1.76 -17.62 0.56
C LEU A 72 -1.43 -18.51 -0.63
N ARG A 73 -0.30 -19.23 -0.60
CA ARG A 73 0.00 -20.23 -1.64
C ARG A 73 -1.09 -21.28 -1.72
N ALA A 74 -1.58 -21.74 -0.56
CA ALA A 74 -2.64 -22.74 -0.52
C ALA A 74 -3.94 -22.18 -1.10
N GLN A 75 -4.29 -20.94 -0.77
CA GLN A 75 -5.49 -20.29 -1.27
C GLN A 75 -5.42 -20.04 -2.79
N LEU A 76 -4.23 -19.75 -3.31
CA LEU A 76 -4.03 -19.47 -4.72
C LEU A 76 -3.57 -20.69 -5.52
N ARG A 77 -3.64 -21.88 -4.91
CA ARG A 77 -3.17 -23.12 -5.55
C ARG A 77 -3.81 -23.37 -6.91
N ALA A 78 -5.09 -23.12 -7.05
CA ALA A 78 -5.80 -23.29 -8.31
C ALA A 78 -5.24 -22.39 -9.43
N LYS A 79 -4.65 -21.27 -9.04
CA LYS A 79 -4.07 -20.28 -9.96
C LYS A 79 -2.59 -20.55 -10.24
N ALA A 80 -1.98 -21.46 -9.51
CA ALA A 80 -0.57 -21.82 -9.70
C ALA A 80 -0.33 -22.41 -11.10
N ALA A 81 -1.35 -23.02 -11.69
CA ALA A 81 -1.29 -23.52 -13.07
C ALA A 81 -1.07 -22.39 -14.09
N ASP A 82 -1.47 -21.16 -13.73
CA ASP A 82 -1.26 -19.96 -14.54
C ASP A 82 0.07 -19.27 -14.23
N GLY A 83 0.93 -19.91 -13.42
CA GLY A 83 2.26 -19.40 -13.11
C GLY A 83 2.30 -18.42 -11.94
N VAL A 84 1.30 -18.44 -11.07
CA VAL A 84 1.26 -17.57 -9.90
C VAL A 84 2.16 -18.13 -8.80
N ARG A 85 3.08 -17.30 -8.29
CA ARG A 85 3.98 -17.62 -7.19
C ARG A 85 3.79 -16.64 -6.05
N VAL A 86 3.89 -17.16 -4.82
CA VAL A 86 3.82 -16.33 -3.62
C VAL A 86 5.07 -16.59 -2.79
N GLU A 87 5.80 -15.54 -2.48
CA GLU A 87 7.00 -15.62 -1.65
C GLU A 87 6.88 -14.60 -0.52
N GLY A 88 7.54 -14.87 0.60
CA GLY A 88 7.53 -13.96 1.74
C GLY A 88 8.87 -13.89 2.42
N SER A 89 9.23 -12.68 2.87
CA SER A 89 10.41 -12.46 3.69
C SER A 89 10.12 -11.34 4.66
N PRO A 90 10.37 -11.54 5.98
CA PRO A 90 10.22 -10.45 6.94
C PRO A 90 11.14 -9.27 6.68
N ALA A 91 12.21 -9.47 5.90
CA ALA A 91 13.14 -8.41 5.52
C ALA A 91 12.59 -7.47 4.45
N PHE A 92 11.54 -7.88 3.72
CA PHE A 92 10.90 -7.01 2.73
C PHE A 92 10.06 -5.95 3.45
N PRO A 93 9.81 -4.79 2.83
CA PRO A 93 8.94 -3.76 3.41
C PRO A 93 7.54 -4.30 3.70
N GLU A 94 6.91 -3.80 4.76
CA GLU A 94 5.55 -4.17 5.15
C GLU A 94 4.58 -4.00 3.98
N GLY A 95 3.85 -5.07 3.65
CA GLY A 95 2.90 -5.06 2.56
C GLY A 95 3.23 -6.11 1.52
N PHE A 96 2.89 -5.85 0.26
CA PHE A 96 3.18 -6.79 -0.82
C PHE A 96 3.48 -6.06 -2.12
N THR A 97 4.21 -6.75 -3.00
CA THR A 97 4.47 -6.28 -4.36
C THR A 97 4.06 -7.35 -5.35
N ILE A 98 3.68 -6.92 -6.54
CA ILE A 98 3.32 -7.81 -7.64
C ILE A 98 4.30 -7.59 -8.78
N ARG A 99 4.96 -8.68 -9.19
CA ARG A 99 5.87 -8.70 -10.33
C ARG A 99 5.29 -9.56 -11.44
N LEU A 100 5.56 -9.16 -12.66
CA LEU A 100 5.19 -9.96 -13.83
C LEU A 100 6.40 -10.69 -14.39
N ALA A 101 6.17 -11.58 -15.34
CA ALA A 101 7.22 -12.31 -16.02
C ALA A 101 8.28 -11.33 -16.57
N GLY A 102 9.55 -11.66 -16.40
CA GLY A 102 10.65 -10.79 -16.78
C GLY A 102 11.20 -9.94 -15.63
N GLY A 103 10.68 -10.12 -14.41
CA GLY A 103 11.18 -9.45 -13.22
C GLY A 103 10.73 -8.01 -13.05
N ARG A 104 9.83 -7.52 -13.90
CA ARG A 104 9.32 -6.16 -13.83
C ARG A 104 8.31 -6.02 -12.70
N VAL A 105 8.48 -5.03 -11.83
CA VAL A 105 7.51 -4.72 -10.78
C VAL A 105 6.38 -3.89 -11.38
N GLU A 106 5.17 -4.40 -11.34
CA GLU A 106 4.00 -3.69 -11.87
C GLU A 106 3.30 -2.86 -10.80
N GLN A 107 3.18 -3.39 -9.59
CA GLN A 107 2.52 -2.66 -8.51
C GLN A 107 3.20 -2.91 -7.18
N CYS A 108 3.33 -1.85 -6.42
CA CYS A 108 3.93 -1.88 -5.08
C CYS A 108 2.87 -1.43 -4.08
N PHE A 109 2.47 -2.36 -3.22
CA PHE A 109 1.50 -2.11 -2.15
C PHE A 109 2.18 -2.22 -0.78
N THR A 110 3.39 -1.66 -0.66
CA THR A 110 4.05 -1.52 0.64
C THR A 110 3.42 -0.38 1.42
N ALA A 111 3.58 -0.40 2.74
CA ALA A 111 3.02 0.64 3.60
C ALA A 111 3.48 2.03 3.15
N GLU A 112 4.76 2.17 2.81
CA GLU A 112 5.31 3.44 2.36
C GLU A 112 4.70 3.89 1.03
N ALA A 113 4.63 3.00 0.04
CA ALA A 113 4.10 3.32 -1.28
C ALA A 113 2.61 3.68 -1.21
N VAL A 114 1.82 2.93 -0.45
CA VAL A 114 0.40 3.20 -0.28
C VAL A 114 0.18 4.51 0.46
N THR A 115 0.93 4.74 1.53
CA THR A 115 0.85 5.98 2.30
C THR A 115 1.19 7.19 1.43
N ASP A 116 2.26 7.10 0.64
CA ASP A 116 2.66 8.19 -0.27
C ASP A 116 1.59 8.48 -1.31
N ALA A 117 1.00 7.44 -1.89
CA ALA A 117 -0.05 7.61 -2.88
C ALA A 117 -1.30 8.27 -2.28
N LEU A 118 -1.71 7.82 -1.10
CA LEU A 118 -2.86 8.40 -0.39
C LEU A 118 -2.57 9.83 0.07
N ALA A 119 -1.36 10.10 0.52
CA ALA A 119 -0.96 11.44 0.93
C ALA A 119 -1.06 12.43 -0.22
N ARG A 120 -0.67 12.03 -1.43
CA ARG A 120 -0.80 12.88 -2.62
C ARG A 120 -2.25 13.24 -2.92
N LEU A 121 -3.18 12.33 -2.65
CA LEU A 121 -4.60 12.59 -2.85
C LEU A 121 -5.18 13.45 -1.73
N LEU A 122 -4.72 13.26 -0.50
CA LEU A 122 -5.31 13.90 0.68
C LEU A 122 -4.75 15.29 0.97
N ARG A 123 -3.46 15.54 0.70
CA ARG A 123 -2.84 16.83 1.03
C ARG A 123 -3.58 18.04 0.46
N PRO A 124 -3.96 18.05 -0.84
CA PRO A 124 -4.73 19.17 -1.36
C PRO A 124 -6.09 19.33 -0.69
N GLN A 125 -6.75 18.22 -0.33
CA GLN A 125 -8.04 18.26 0.33
C GLN A 125 -7.93 18.77 1.76
N ILE A 126 -6.90 18.36 2.49
CA ILE A 126 -6.63 18.85 3.84
C ILE A 126 -6.34 20.35 3.80
N ALA A 127 -5.51 20.80 2.87
CA ALA A 127 -5.18 22.21 2.70
C ALA A 127 -6.43 23.04 2.40
N GLU A 128 -7.32 22.52 1.56
CA GLU A 128 -8.58 23.20 1.22
C GLU A 128 -9.50 23.33 2.45
N LEU A 129 -9.60 22.26 3.24
CA LEU A 129 -10.40 22.30 4.48
C LEU A 129 -9.85 23.30 5.49
N LEU A 130 -8.52 23.37 5.62
CA LEU A 130 -7.88 24.29 6.55
C LEU A 130 -8.05 25.75 6.15
N LYS A 131 -8.15 26.04 4.85
CA LYS A 131 -8.42 27.39 4.35
C LYS A 131 -9.81 27.86 4.74
N LYS A 132 -10.77 26.95 4.88
CA LYS A 132 -12.16 27.27 5.22
C LYS A 132 -12.38 27.41 6.72
N ALA A 133 -11.42 26.96 7.50
CA ALA A 133 -11.50 27.05 8.97
C ALA A 133 -11.10 28.48 9.52
#